data_50d4e189733f23b1e493928aa9a461f8
#
_entry.id   50d4e189733f23b1e493928aa9a461f8
#
_cell.length_a   1.000
_cell.length_b   1.000
_cell.length_c   1.000
_cell.angle_alpha   90.00
_cell.angle_beta   90.00
_cell.angle_gamma   90.00
#
_symmetry.space_group_name_H-M   'P 1'
#
loop_
_entity.id
_entity.type
_entity.pdbx_description
1 polymer ?
#
loop_
_entity_poly.entity_id
_entity_poly.type
_entity_poly.pdbx_seq_one_letter_code
_entity_poly.pdbx_strand_id
1 'polypeptide(L)'
;MGCWIRSGIVSIFAAGFALGGAAAFAQAPDAVKGDAVRGKAISYTCLGCHGVDGYRNAYPNYSVPKLTGQHPEYLIAALQEYKGDQRSHVTMHSQASTLSDQDMADIAAYFAGTPLTAGPAPANAPPAPPAVAVCAACHGATGVSVVPNYPNLAGQHPDYLRREIAEYKDGGRKNAIMSGMAATIKDADVAALADYYSKMRPSLSTLHRPITILAAEH
;
A
#
# COMPACT_ATOMS: atom_id res chain seq x y z
N MET A 1 44.26 -11.16 -80.44
CA MET A 1 44.71 -11.90 -79.25
C MET A 1 43.63 -11.67 -78.18
N GLY A 2 42.68 -12.56 -78.11
CA GLY A 2 41.52 -12.45 -77.17
C GLY A 2 41.65 -13.46 -76.02
N CYS A 3 41.61 -12.97 -74.83
CA CYS A 3 41.61 -13.77 -73.64
C CYS A 3 40.18 -13.87 -73.06
N TRP A 4 39.62 -15.06 -73.07
CA TRP A 4 38.31 -15.36 -72.53
C TRP A 4 38.44 -15.73 -71.08
N ILE A 5 37.85 -14.94 -70.15
CA ILE A 5 37.74 -15.28 -68.76
C ILE A 5 36.31 -15.82 -68.54
N ARG A 6 36.22 -17.10 -68.16
CA ARG A 6 34.97 -17.74 -67.70
C ARG A 6 34.64 -17.32 -66.30
N SER A 7 33.55 -16.65 -66.11
CA SER A 7 32.97 -16.40 -64.75
C SER A 7 32.22 -17.63 -64.27
N GLY A 8 32.72 -18.25 -63.21
CA GLY A 8 32.02 -19.30 -62.47
C GLY A 8 31.09 -18.65 -61.43
N ILE A 9 29.79 -18.95 -61.52
CA ILE A 9 28.79 -18.55 -60.53
C ILE A 9 28.86 -19.57 -59.39
N VAL A 10 29.30 -19.13 -58.23
CA VAL A 10 29.19 -19.93 -57.00
C VAL A 10 27.88 -19.56 -56.29
N SER A 11 26.90 -20.45 -56.34
CA SER A 11 25.66 -20.32 -55.61
C SER A 11 25.90 -20.71 -54.15
N ILE A 12 25.89 -19.74 -53.25
CA ILE A 12 25.92 -19.96 -51.81
C ILE A 12 24.50 -20.14 -51.33
N PHE A 13 24.13 -21.37 -50.98
CA PHE A 13 22.87 -21.68 -50.24
C PHE A 13 23.06 -21.21 -48.80
N ALA A 14 22.44 -20.10 -48.44
CA ALA A 14 22.31 -19.68 -47.03
C ALA A 14 21.12 -20.43 -46.40
N ALA A 15 21.41 -21.46 -45.62
CA ALA A 15 20.41 -22.12 -44.80
C ALA A 15 20.13 -21.23 -43.56
N GLY A 16 19.01 -20.50 -43.64
CA GLY A 16 18.53 -19.69 -42.50
C GLY A 16 17.97 -20.61 -41.40
N PHE A 17 18.70 -20.71 -40.32
CA PHE A 17 18.25 -21.34 -39.08
C PHE A 17 17.41 -20.31 -38.30
N ALA A 18 16.07 -20.35 -38.47
CA ALA A 18 15.16 -19.56 -37.67
C ALA A 18 15.02 -20.21 -36.27
N LEU A 19 15.84 -19.75 -35.32
CA LEU A 19 15.63 -20.03 -33.89
C LEU A 19 14.46 -19.19 -33.39
N GLY A 20 13.24 -19.72 -33.52
CA GLY A 20 12.05 -19.22 -32.87
C GLY A 20 12.13 -19.44 -31.37
N GLY A 21 12.79 -18.55 -30.65
CA GLY A 21 12.74 -18.50 -29.20
C GLY A 21 11.37 -18.02 -28.77
N ALA A 22 10.45 -18.93 -28.39
CA ALA A 22 9.24 -18.57 -27.66
C ALA A 22 9.69 -18.02 -26.31
N ALA A 23 9.64 -16.70 -26.14
CA ALA A 23 9.77 -16.07 -24.82
C ALA A 23 8.57 -16.56 -24.00
N ALA A 24 8.82 -17.49 -23.09
CA ALA A 24 7.87 -17.86 -22.07
C ALA A 24 7.73 -16.62 -21.18
N PHE A 25 6.65 -15.86 -21.36
CA PHE A 25 6.23 -14.86 -20.39
C PHE A 25 5.88 -15.64 -19.12
N ALA A 26 6.76 -15.61 -18.13
CA ALA A 26 6.45 -16.10 -16.79
C ALA A 26 5.22 -15.32 -16.32
N GLN A 27 4.06 -15.99 -16.23
CA GLN A 27 2.87 -15.41 -15.62
C GLN A 27 3.26 -15.03 -14.20
N ALA A 28 2.99 -13.76 -13.84
CA ALA A 28 3.07 -13.37 -12.45
C ALA A 28 2.18 -14.33 -11.64
N PRO A 29 2.64 -14.84 -10.50
CA PRO A 29 1.82 -15.71 -9.68
C PRO A 29 0.50 -15.02 -9.40
N ASP A 30 -0.61 -15.76 -9.57
CA ASP A 30 -1.96 -15.25 -9.31
C ASP A 30 -1.96 -14.63 -7.90
N ALA A 31 -2.45 -13.39 -7.82
CA ALA A 31 -2.54 -12.70 -6.54
C ALA A 31 -3.37 -13.56 -5.56
N VAL A 32 -2.81 -13.86 -4.41
CA VAL A 32 -3.47 -14.70 -3.39
C VAL A 32 -4.77 -14.04 -2.99
N LYS A 33 -5.90 -14.72 -3.24
CA LYS A 33 -7.21 -14.22 -2.89
C LYS A 33 -7.42 -14.35 -1.38
N GLY A 34 -7.75 -13.24 -0.72
CA GLY A 34 -8.02 -13.22 0.72
C GLY A 34 -9.43 -13.72 1.08
N ASP A 35 -9.53 -14.46 2.19
CA ASP A 35 -10.78 -14.88 2.83
C ASP A 35 -11.01 -14.05 4.11
N ALA A 36 -11.97 -13.13 4.06
CA ALA A 36 -12.29 -12.25 5.19
C ALA A 36 -12.84 -13.01 6.42
N VAL A 37 -13.45 -14.20 6.25
CA VAL A 37 -13.95 -15.02 7.38
C VAL A 37 -12.77 -15.62 8.14
N ARG A 38 -11.82 -16.21 7.40
CA ARG A 38 -10.57 -16.71 8.01
C ARG A 38 -9.75 -15.54 8.57
N GLY A 39 -9.67 -14.41 7.85
CA GLY A 39 -9.01 -13.17 8.28
C GLY A 39 -9.54 -12.68 9.62
N LYS A 40 -10.86 -12.69 9.83
CA LYS A 40 -11.48 -12.35 11.12
C LYS A 40 -10.97 -13.26 12.25
N ALA A 41 -10.90 -14.57 12.01
CA ALA A 41 -10.49 -15.54 13.01
C ALA A 41 -9.02 -15.34 13.46
N ILE A 42 -8.12 -15.03 12.51
CA ILE A 42 -6.68 -14.88 12.80
C ILE A 42 -6.27 -13.46 13.20
N SER A 43 -7.17 -12.46 13.07
CA SER A 43 -6.87 -11.04 13.35
C SER A 43 -7.10 -10.63 14.80
N TYR A 44 -7.39 -11.54 15.73
CA TYR A 44 -7.77 -11.18 17.08
C TYR A 44 -6.69 -10.38 17.82
N THR A 45 -5.41 -10.68 17.60
CA THR A 45 -4.28 -9.91 18.18
C THR A 45 -4.18 -8.52 17.56
N CYS A 46 -4.43 -8.38 16.26
CA CYS A 46 -4.40 -7.12 15.54
C CYS A 46 -5.45 -6.14 16.07
N LEU A 47 -6.65 -6.67 16.40
CA LEU A 47 -7.76 -5.88 16.95
C LEU A 47 -7.47 -5.34 18.36
N GLY A 48 -6.47 -5.88 19.07
CA GLY A 48 -6.04 -5.34 20.36
C GLY A 48 -5.49 -3.91 20.26
N CYS A 49 -4.99 -3.53 19.07
CA CYS A 49 -4.50 -2.19 18.79
C CYS A 49 -5.35 -1.49 17.71
N HIS A 50 -5.55 -2.14 16.54
CA HIS A 50 -6.26 -1.57 15.40
C HIS A 50 -7.80 -1.58 15.53
N GLY A 51 -8.33 -2.23 16.54
CA GLY A 51 -9.77 -2.28 16.86
C GLY A 51 -10.20 -1.39 18.03
N VAL A 52 -9.33 -0.50 18.49
CA VAL A 52 -9.57 0.38 19.65
C VAL A 52 -9.43 1.83 19.23
N ASP A 53 -10.51 2.61 19.35
CA ASP A 53 -10.47 4.04 19.03
C ASP A 53 -9.49 4.78 19.94
N GLY A 54 -8.71 5.65 19.32
CA GLY A 54 -7.74 6.47 20.03
C GLY A 54 -6.54 5.72 20.61
N TYR A 55 -6.38 4.42 20.28
CA TYR A 55 -5.20 3.68 20.73
C TYR A 55 -3.92 4.27 20.18
N ARG A 56 -2.90 4.37 21.01
CA ARG A 56 -1.63 5.03 20.69
C ARG A 56 -0.45 4.12 21.02
N ASN A 57 0.60 4.23 20.20
CA ASN A 57 1.90 3.68 20.55
C ASN A 57 2.46 4.43 21.77
N ALA A 58 3.18 3.71 22.64
CA ALA A 58 3.78 4.31 23.82
C ALA A 58 5.06 5.08 23.48
N TYR A 59 5.89 4.51 22.60
CA TYR A 59 7.16 5.12 22.22
C TYR A 59 7.59 4.65 20.81
N PRO A 60 7.74 5.58 19.85
CA PRO A 60 7.27 6.99 19.91
C PRO A 60 5.74 7.09 20.02
N ASN A 61 5.26 8.19 20.63
CA ASN A 61 3.83 8.35 20.87
C ASN A 61 3.12 8.90 19.62
N TYR A 62 2.36 8.06 18.94
CA TYR A 62 1.46 8.43 17.84
C TYR A 62 0.31 7.42 17.72
N SER A 63 -0.76 7.83 17.04
CA SER A 63 -1.97 7.00 16.90
C SER A 63 -1.73 5.75 16.08
N VAL A 64 -2.27 4.62 16.50
CA VAL A 64 -2.32 3.39 15.70
C VAL A 64 -3.24 3.64 14.50
N PRO A 65 -2.82 3.31 13.26
CA PRO A 65 -3.57 3.68 12.07
C PRO A 65 -4.89 2.94 11.93
N LYS A 66 -5.85 3.63 11.32
CA LYS A 66 -7.12 3.08 10.88
C LYS A 66 -6.90 2.22 9.63
N LEU A 67 -7.54 1.06 9.57
CA LEU A 67 -7.34 0.10 8.48
C LEU A 67 -8.59 -0.13 7.64
N THR A 68 -9.79 0.04 8.19
CA THR A 68 -11.05 -0.22 7.47
C THR A 68 -11.29 0.83 6.40
N GLY A 69 -11.60 0.36 5.20
CA GLY A 69 -11.70 1.17 4.00
C GLY A 69 -10.38 1.32 3.23
N GLN A 70 -9.31 0.69 3.70
CA GLN A 70 -8.03 0.67 2.98
C GLN A 70 -8.06 -0.39 1.87
N HIS A 71 -7.23 -0.23 0.86
CA HIS A 71 -7.05 -1.24 -0.18
C HIS A 71 -6.40 -2.50 0.38
N PRO A 72 -6.95 -3.70 0.13
CA PRO A 72 -6.35 -4.94 0.61
C PRO A 72 -4.94 -5.15 0.04
N GLU A 73 -4.67 -4.76 -1.19
CA GLU A 73 -3.34 -4.87 -1.82
C GLU A 73 -2.31 -4.02 -1.07
N TYR A 74 -2.69 -2.82 -0.65
CA TYR A 74 -1.82 -1.99 0.17
C TYR A 74 -1.61 -2.58 1.58
N LEU A 75 -2.63 -3.17 2.19
CA LEU A 75 -2.49 -3.83 3.50
C LEU A 75 -1.54 -5.02 3.43
N ILE A 76 -1.63 -5.83 2.36
CA ILE A 76 -0.70 -6.94 2.10
C ILE A 76 0.72 -6.40 1.95
N ALA A 77 0.91 -5.39 1.09
CA ALA A 77 2.22 -4.79 0.88
C ALA A 77 2.81 -4.24 2.18
N ALA A 78 2.01 -3.57 3.01
CA ALA A 78 2.45 -3.04 4.29
C ALA A 78 2.89 -4.15 5.27
N LEU A 79 2.17 -5.28 5.32
CA LEU A 79 2.57 -6.44 6.13
C LEU A 79 3.88 -7.07 5.62
N GLN A 80 4.03 -7.18 4.30
CA GLN A 80 5.26 -7.65 3.67
C GLN A 80 6.44 -6.71 3.95
N GLU A 81 6.23 -5.38 3.86
CA GLU A 81 7.24 -4.37 4.20
C GLU A 81 7.72 -4.51 5.66
N TYR A 82 6.81 -4.76 6.61
CA TYR A 82 7.16 -5.01 8.01
C TYR A 82 7.92 -6.32 8.19
N LYS A 83 7.47 -7.41 7.54
CA LYS A 83 8.13 -8.72 7.60
C LYS A 83 9.54 -8.67 7.01
N GLY A 84 9.74 -7.90 5.94
CA GLY A 84 11.00 -7.78 5.20
C GLY A 84 11.91 -6.63 5.64
N ASP A 85 11.65 -5.99 6.81
CA ASP A 85 12.44 -4.86 7.32
C ASP A 85 12.53 -3.65 6.36
N GLN A 86 11.53 -3.51 5.47
CA GLN A 86 11.39 -2.35 4.60
C GLN A 86 10.66 -1.20 5.31
N ARG A 87 10.05 -1.48 6.47
CA ARG A 87 9.33 -0.53 7.30
C ARG A 87 9.65 -0.78 8.77
N SER A 88 10.18 0.25 9.44
CA SER A 88 10.64 0.14 10.81
C SER A 88 9.48 0.29 11.81
N HIS A 89 9.10 -0.78 12.48
CA HIS A 89 8.21 -0.76 13.63
C HIS A 89 8.27 -2.12 14.33
N VAL A 90 8.96 -2.19 15.45
CA VAL A 90 9.28 -3.46 16.13
C VAL A 90 8.04 -4.32 16.40
N THR A 91 6.95 -3.73 16.90
CA THR A 91 5.71 -4.48 17.16
C THR A 91 5.11 -5.04 15.87
N MET A 92 5.03 -4.21 14.80
CA MET A 92 4.46 -4.67 13.53
C MET A 92 5.35 -5.69 12.83
N HIS A 93 6.68 -5.55 12.91
CA HIS A 93 7.60 -6.58 12.45
C HIS A 93 7.34 -7.90 13.17
N SER A 94 7.24 -7.90 14.50
CA SER A 94 6.95 -9.10 15.29
C SER A 94 5.61 -9.73 14.91
N GLN A 95 4.57 -8.93 14.66
CA GLN A 95 3.27 -9.46 14.22
C GLN A 95 3.33 -10.03 12.79
N ALA A 96 4.03 -9.38 11.87
CA ALA A 96 4.08 -9.78 10.47
C ALA A 96 5.04 -10.95 10.21
N SER A 97 6.09 -11.12 11.03
CA SER A 97 7.18 -12.08 10.80
C SER A 97 6.71 -13.53 10.69
N THR A 98 5.63 -13.90 11.37
CA THR A 98 5.07 -15.26 11.41
C THR A 98 3.96 -15.50 10.38
N LEU A 99 3.49 -14.45 9.70
CA LEU A 99 2.38 -14.56 8.76
C LEU A 99 2.85 -15.19 7.44
N SER A 100 2.07 -16.11 6.88
CA SER A 100 2.19 -16.54 5.50
C SER A 100 1.56 -15.50 4.55
N ASP A 101 1.83 -15.60 3.25
CA ASP A 101 1.20 -14.71 2.25
C ASP A 101 -0.33 -14.86 2.25
N GLN A 102 -0.85 -16.09 2.48
CA GLN A 102 -2.27 -16.34 2.63
C GLN A 102 -2.83 -15.67 3.89
N ASP A 103 -2.13 -15.72 5.03
CA ASP A 103 -2.56 -15.02 6.24
C ASP A 103 -2.64 -13.51 6.03
N MET A 104 -1.65 -12.94 5.35
CA MET A 104 -1.63 -11.50 5.01
C MET A 104 -2.81 -11.13 4.11
N ALA A 105 -3.12 -11.96 3.10
CA ALA A 105 -4.25 -11.74 2.21
C ALA A 105 -5.60 -11.81 2.95
N ASP A 106 -5.77 -12.78 3.84
CA ASP A 106 -6.99 -12.97 4.61
C ASP A 106 -7.21 -11.84 5.63
N ILE A 107 -6.15 -11.47 6.36
CA ILE A 107 -6.17 -10.32 7.28
C ILE A 107 -6.50 -9.04 6.52
N ALA A 108 -5.87 -8.81 5.37
CA ALA A 108 -6.12 -7.65 4.53
C ALA A 108 -7.58 -7.60 4.05
N ALA A 109 -8.13 -8.73 3.58
CA ALA A 109 -9.53 -8.82 3.17
C ALA A 109 -10.51 -8.49 4.31
N TYR A 110 -10.21 -8.94 5.53
CA TYR A 110 -11.03 -8.65 6.70
C TYR A 110 -10.99 -7.17 7.11
N PHE A 111 -9.79 -6.58 7.21
CA PHE A 111 -9.65 -5.18 7.62
C PHE A 111 -10.07 -4.19 6.54
N ALA A 112 -9.88 -4.48 5.27
CA ALA A 112 -10.30 -3.61 4.18
C ALA A 112 -11.80 -3.32 4.24
N GLY A 113 -12.62 -4.33 4.53
CA GLY A 113 -14.07 -4.18 4.63
C GLY A 113 -14.67 -3.62 3.34
N THR A 114 -15.58 -2.63 3.48
CA THR A 114 -16.18 -1.96 2.32
C THR A 114 -15.19 -0.95 1.71
N PRO A 115 -14.87 -1.05 0.42
CA PRO A 115 -13.99 -0.10 -0.25
C PRO A 115 -14.52 1.34 -0.17
N LEU A 116 -13.63 2.30 0.01
CA LEU A 116 -13.96 3.71 -0.12
C LEU A 116 -14.14 4.06 -1.60
N THR A 117 -15.12 4.90 -1.89
CA THR A 117 -15.33 5.45 -3.22
C THR A 117 -14.96 6.93 -3.20
N ALA A 118 -14.12 7.35 -4.14
CA ALA A 118 -13.75 8.76 -4.29
C ALA A 118 -15.00 9.61 -4.53
N GLY A 119 -15.07 10.74 -3.85
CA GLY A 119 -16.18 11.68 -3.95
C GLY A 119 -15.70 13.12 -3.83
N PRO A 120 -16.62 14.11 -3.89
CA PRO A 120 -16.27 15.51 -3.68
C PRO A 120 -15.76 15.72 -2.25
N ALA A 121 -14.92 16.73 -2.08
CA ALA A 121 -14.50 17.15 -0.74
C ALA A 121 -15.73 17.56 0.09
N PRO A 122 -15.74 17.28 1.41
CA PRO A 122 -16.85 17.71 2.27
C PRO A 122 -16.93 19.25 2.29
N ALA A 123 -18.16 19.78 2.47
CA ALA A 123 -18.40 21.22 2.43
C ALA A 123 -17.58 22.01 3.46
N ASN A 124 -17.20 21.37 4.56
CA ASN A 124 -16.37 21.93 5.62
C ASN A 124 -14.89 21.49 5.54
N ALA A 125 -14.46 20.99 4.37
CA ALA A 125 -13.06 20.64 4.18
C ALA A 125 -12.16 21.88 4.35
N PRO A 126 -10.99 21.72 4.96
CA PRO A 126 -10.01 22.80 4.99
C PRO A 126 -9.54 23.11 3.56
N PRO A 127 -9.11 24.35 3.29
CA PRO A 127 -8.51 24.66 2.00
C PRO A 127 -7.30 23.74 1.73
N ALA A 128 -7.21 23.25 0.50
CA ALA A 128 -6.14 22.35 0.11
C ALA A 128 -4.78 23.10 0.13
N PRO A 129 -3.80 22.65 0.92
CA PRO A 129 -2.45 23.19 0.83
C PRO A 129 -1.86 22.99 -0.57
N PRO A 130 -1.00 23.88 -1.08
CA PRO A 130 -0.39 23.75 -2.41
C PRO A 130 0.30 22.38 -2.62
N ALA A 131 0.92 21.82 -1.58
CA ALA A 131 1.59 20.53 -1.64
C ALA A 131 0.64 19.34 -1.88
N VAL A 132 -0.69 19.50 -1.68
CA VAL A 132 -1.69 18.45 -2.00
C VAL A 132 -1.66 18.09 -3.49
N ALA A 133 -1.39 19.05 -4.39
CA ALA A 133 -1.37 18.80 -5.83
C ALA A 133 -0.43 17.65 -6.22
N VAL A 134 0.70 17.55 -5.54
CA VAL A 134 1.69 16.48 -5.78
C VAL A 134 1.18 15.13 -5.26
N CYS A 135 0.57 15.10 -4.08
CA CYS A 135 0.05 13.89 -3.45
C CYS A 135 -1.20 13.35 -4.17
N ALA A 136 -2.05 14.25 -4.65
CA ALA A 136 -3.34 13.94 -5.27
C ALA A 136 -3.22 13.08 -6.54
N ALA A 137 -2.11 13.16 -7.26
CA ALA A 137 -1.87 12.38 -8.48
C ALA A 137 -1.95 10.85 -8.23
N CYS A 138 -1.55 10.41 -7.04
CA CYS A 138 -1.54 8.99 -6.66
C CYS A 138 -2.60 8.67 -5.58
N HIS A 139 -2.74 9.54 -4.58
CA HIS A 139 -3.63 9.30 -3.44
C HIS A 139 -5.04 9.88 -3.60
N GLY A 140 -5.33 10.55 -4.72
CA GLY A 140 -6.59 11.26 -4.95
C GLY A 140 -6.64 12.61 -4.23
N ALA A 141 -7.39 13.56 -4.81
CA ALA A 141 -7.52 14.91 -4.26
C ALA A 141 -8.15 14.93 -2.86
N THR A 142 -9.06 14.01 -2.60
CA THR A 142 -9.70 13.81 -1.28
C THR A 142 -9.06 12.69 -0.46
N GLY A 143 -7.93 12.14 -0.92
CA GLY A 143 -7.24 11.09 -0.21
C GLY A 143 -7.84 9.69 -0.38
N VAL A 144 -8.67 9.49 -1.41
CA VAL A 144 -9.15 8.16 -1.83
C VAL A 144 -8.52 7.84 -3.18
N SER A 145 -7.61 6.87 -3.18
CA SER A 145 -6.92 6.42 -4.39
C SER A 145 -7.81 5.51 -5.23
N VAL A 146 -7.68 5.61 -6.55
CA VAL A 146 -8.30 4.64 -7.48
C VAL A 146 -7.35 3.50 -7.86
N VAL A 147 -6.11 3.57 -7.39
CA VAL A 147 -5.07 2.56 -7.64
C VAL A 147 -4.85 1.73 -6.38
N PRO A 148 -5.08 0.42 -6.41
CA PRO A 148 -5.07 -0.45 -5.22
C PRO A 148 -3.75 -0.45 -4.43
N ASN A 149 -2.62 -0.25 -5.09
CA ASN A 149 -1.31 -0.21 -4.42
C ASN A 149 -0.99 1.14 -3.77
N TYR A 150 -1.75 2.19 -4.04
CA TYR A 150 -1.60 3.50 -3.39
C TYR A 150 -2.59 3.64 -2.26
N PRO A 151 -2.15 3.91 -1.03
CA PRO A 151 -3.05 3.91 0.12
C PRO A 151 -4.04 5.07 0.09
N ASN A 152 -5.24 4.79 0.62
CA ASN A 152 -6.18 5.82 1.02
C ASN A 152 -5.62 6.59 2.22
N LEU A 153 -5.71 7.91 2.17
CA LEU A 153 -5.25 8.82 3.22
C LEU A 153 -6.42 9.48 3.97
N ALA A 154 -7.62 9.49 3.33
CA ALA A 154 -8.80 10.16 3.85
C ALA A 154 -9.19 9.70 5.25
N GLY A 155 -9.28 10.64 6.19
CA GLY A 155 -9.67 10.39 7.57
C GLY A 155 -8.66 9.63 8.43
N GLN A 156 -7.45 9.39 7.93
CA GLN A 156 -6.37 8.81 8.73
C GLN A 156 -5.93 9.79 9.83
N HIS A 157 -5.34 9.28 10.89
CA HIS A 157 -4.83 10.10 12.00
C HIS A 157 -3.70 11.03 11.52
N PRO A 158 -3.77 12.34 11.83
CA PRO A 158 -2.80 13.31 11.32
C PRO A 158 -1.39 13.08 11.87
N ASP A 159 -1.25 12.64 13.12
CA ASP A 159 0.04 12.30 13.70
C ASP A 159 0.67 11.06 13.07
N TYR A 160 -0.13 10.06 12.69
CA TYR A 160 0.32 8.91 11.93
C TYR A 160 0.79 9.34 10.53
N LEU A 161 0.02 10.15 9.81
CA LEU A 161 0.43 10.65 8.49
C LEU A 161 1.74 11.43 8.55
N ARG A 162 1.93 12.28 9.57
CA ARG A 162 3.20 13.00 9.79
C ARG A 162 4.35 12.03 10.04
N ARG A 163 4.12 11.01 10.86
CA ARG A 163 5.12 9.98 11.14
C ARG A 163 5.55 9.24 9.88
N GLU A 164 4.61 8.81 9.05
CA GLU A 164 4.90 8.10 7.81
C GLU A 164 5.74 8.94 6.83
N ILE A 165 5.43 10.23 6.68
CA ILE A 165 6.25 11.13 5.86
C ILE A 165 7.67 11.24 6.40
N ALA A 166 7.84 11.36 7.72
CA ALA A 166 9.16 11.40 8.36
C ALA A 166 9.93 10.09 8.13
N GLU A 167 9.29 8.93 8.30
CA GLU A 167 9.89 7.62 8.07
C GLU A 167 10.39 7.43 6.62
N TYR A 168 9.69 8.02 5.63
CA TYR A 168 10.16 8.01 4.25
C TYR A 168 11.36 8.94 4.01
N LYS A 169 11.44 10.06 4.76
CA LYS A 169 12.55 11.02 4.67
C LYS A 169 13.82 10.49 5.30
N ASP A 170 13.70 9.83 6.45
CA ASP A 170 14.82 9.35 7.23
C ASP A 170 15.24 7.90 6.90
N GLY A 171 14.50 7.23 6.01
CA GLY A 171 14.80 5.87 5.55
C GLY A 171 14.29 4.76 6.48
N GLY A 172 13.54 5.09 7.50
CA GLY A 172 12.84 4.12 8.36
C GLY A 172 11.76 3.34 7.60
N ARG A 173 11.25 3.92 6.51
CA ARG A 173 10.38 3.25 5.55
C ARG A 173 10.96 3.35 4.15
N LYS A 174 11.14 2.20 3.48
CA LYS A 174 11.82 2.08 2.19
C LYS A 174 10.80 1.87 1.07
N ASN A 175 10.54 2.93 0.32
CA ASN A 175 9.76 2.88 -0.92
C ASN A 175 10.30 3.96 -1.85
N ALA A 176 10.88 3.59 -2.99
CA ALA A 176 11.59 4.51 -3.86
C ALA A 176 10.72 5.69 -4.33
N ILE A 177 9.44 5.44 -4.64
CA ILE A 177 8.50 6.48 -5.07
C ILE A 177 8.22 7.43 -3.91
N MET A 178 7.78 6.90 -2.76
CA MET A 178 7.40 7.74 -1.63
C MET A 178 8.58 8.43 -0.97
N SER A 179 9.77 7.82 -0.93
CA SER A 179 10.98 8.49 -0.42
C SER A 179 11.36 9.68 -1.32
N GLY A 180 11.31 9.51 -2.65
CA GLY A 180 11.50 10.62 -3.58
C GLY A 180 10.46 11.73 -3.42
N MET A 181 9.19 11.39 -3.25
CA MET A 181 8.11 12.35 -3.03
C MET A 181 8.26 13.07 -1.69
N ALA A 182 8.50 12.32 -0.61
CA ALA A 182 8.66 12.87 0.74
C ALA A 182 9.84 13.84 0.83
N ALA A 183 10.94 13.58 0.13
CA ALA A 183 12.10 14.47 0.08
C ALA A 183 11.77 15.86 -0.51
N THR A 184 10.74 15.98 -1.34
CA THR A 184 10.31 17.27 -1.92
C THR A 184 9.40 18.07 -1.00
N ILE A 185 8.80 17.45 0.03
CA ILE A 185 7.87 18.11 0.94
C ILE A 185 8.67 18.89 1.99
N LYS A 186 8.39 20.18 2.10
CA LYS A 186 8.98 21.02 3.17
C LYS A 186 8.40 20.61 4.53
N ASP A 187 9.22 20.58 5.57
CA ASP A 187 8.77 20.20 6.91
C ASP A 187 7.61 21.08 7.42
N ALA A 188 7.59 22.35 7.05
CA ALA A 188 6.51 23.27 7.37
C ALA A 188 5.15 22.86 6.74
N ASP A 189 5.17 22.14 5.63
CA ASP A 189 3.95 21.73 4.92
C ASP A 189 3.40 20.39 5.42
N VAL A 190 4.22 19.58 6.10
CA VAL A 190 3.83 18.22 6.55
C VAL A 190 2.60 18.24 7.45
N ALA A 191 2.54 19.19 8.40
CA ALA A 191 1.40 19.31 9.31
C ALA A 191 0.12 19.67 8.56
N ALA A 192 0.17 20.61 7.63
CA ALA A 192 -0.97 21.04 6.84
C ALA A 192 -1.50 19.93 5.93
N LEU A 193 -0.59 19.15 5.30
CA LEU A 193 -0.95 17.97 4.50
C LEU A 193 -1.65 16.90 5.33
N ALA A 194 -1.10 16.58 6.49
CA ALA A 194 -1.67 15.58 7.38
C ALA A 194 -3.05 16.00 7.91
N ASP A 195 -3.19 17.26 8.30
CA ASP A 195 -4.47 17.82 8.75
C ASP A 195 -5.51 17.84 7.62
N TYR A 196 -5.11 18.19 6.40
CA TYR A 196 -5.99 18.17 5.24
C TYR A 196 -6.58 16.78 5.02
N TYR A 197 -5.75 15.76 4.82
CA TYR A 197 -6.22 14.40 4.53
C TYR A 197 -6.98 13.78 5.70
N SER A 198 -6.62 14.10 6.94
CA SER A 198 -7.32 13.57 8.12
C SER A 198 -8.80 13.99 8.20
N LYS A 199 -9.16 15.11 7.57
CA LYS A 199 -10.52 15.67 7.57
C LYS A 199 -11.34 15.28 6.34
N MET A 200 -10.77 14.59 5.37
CA MET A 200 -11.47 14.17 4.16
C MET A 200 -12.48 13.05 4.41
N ARG A 201 -13.50 12.99 3.52
CA ARG A 201 -14.56 11.98 3.51
C ARG A 201 -14.81 11.51 2.08
N PRO A 202 -15.26 10.25 1.84
CA PRO A 202 -15.38 9.18 2.85
C PRO A 202 -14.04 8.86 3.49
N SER A 203 -14.01 8.25 4.67
CA SER A 203 -12.81 8.15 5.48
C SER A 203 -12.51 6.73 5.95
N LEU A 204 -11.23 6.45 6.13
CA LEU A 204 -10.77 5.28 6.88
C LEU A 204 -11.37 5.28 8.28
N SER A 205 -11.64 4.09 8.80
CA SER A 205 -12.22 3.91 10.13
C SER A 205 -11.51 2.81 10.92
N THR A 206 -11.77 2.79 12.23
CA THR A 206 -11.37 1.72 13.14
C THR A 206 -12.38 0.59 13.05
N LEU A 207 -11.93 -0.64 12.89
CA LEU A 207 -12.79 -1.81 12.94
C LEU A 207 -13.04 -2.19 14.39
N HIS A 208 -14.20 -1.83 14.91
CA HIS A 208 -14.53 -2.13 16.30
C HIS A 208 -14.69 -3.63 16.55
N ARG A 209 -14.06 -4.10 17.62
CA ARG A 209 -14.31 -5.44 18.12
C ARG A 209 -15.71 -5.47 18.74
N PRO A 210 -16.64 -6.34 18.29
CA PRO A 210 -17.89 -6.52 19.01
C PRO A 210 -17.55 -7.08 20.39
N ILE A 211 -17.75 -6.27 21.43
CA ILE A 211 -17.68 -6.73 22.82
C ILE A 211 -18.99 -7.49 23.04
N THR A 212 -18.97 -8.81 22.85
CA THR A 212 -20.03 -9.65 23.36
C THR A 212 -19.86 -9.71 24.89
N ILE A 213 -20.56 -8.83 25.60
CA ILE A 213 -20.74 -8.99 27.02
C ILE A 213 -21.64 -10.23 27.14
N LEU A 214 -21.04 -11.37 27.49
CA LEU A 214 -21.84 -12.50 27.99
C LEU A 214 -22.51 -11.97 29.23
N ALA A 215 -23.78 -11.57 29.11
CA ALA A 215 -24.63 -11.38 30.29
C ALA A 215 -24.58 -12.70 31.02
N ALA A 216 -23.93 -12.72 32.18
CA ALA A 216 -24.04 -13.84 33.11
C ALA A 216 -25.51 -13.89 33.52
N GLU A 217 -26.23 -14.85 32.98
CA GLU A 217 -27.51 -15.23 33.52
C GLU A 217 -27.26 -15.82 34.93
N HIS A 218 -27.59 -15.04 35.94
CA HIS A 218 -27.70 -15.47 37.34
C HIS A 218 -29.13 -15.91 37.62
#